data_1202af898a1d6c85770c34dbe28b1204
#
_entry.id   1202af898a1d6c85770c34dbe28b1204
#
_cell.length_a   1.000
_cell.length_b   1.000
_cell.length_c   1.000
_cell.angle_alpha   90.00
_cell.angle_beta   90.00
_cell.angle_gamma   90.00
#
_symmetry.space_group_name_H-M   'P 1'
#
loop_
_entity.id
_entity.type
_entity.pdbx_description
1 polymer ?
#
loop_
_entity_poly.entity_id
_entity_poly.type
_entity_poly.pdbx_seq_one_letter_code
_entity_poly.pdbx_strand_id
1 'polypeptide(L)'
;IANGAIKGWTRRNRFYYYQLRCLANHFDFNLTTKWKDYPQSIKDIILWGTKEKVDFSHRFRSGSRIVRKHRFEGVIPSTERRFKETDSEYIRNELSKLMSESSCDECDGSRLNAQSRNVFINKTQIHKITGLRINESLNFVKKLKLSGSKKKIAEKILKEIIDRLTFLEDVGLSYLTLDRSAETLSGGEAQRIRLASQIGSGLVGVTYVLDEPSIGLHQRDNTKLIKTLYNLKKLGNTVIVVEHDEEAIRSADHIIDIGPGAGKHGGEICAQGDLKSILDNKNSLTAKYLSGEKQIKIPANRTKLKSEKLKIIKANENNLKDITVEIPLGVFTCITGVSGSGKSSLINQTLLPISSFMLNKSKLSKEIKCEKIEGLDHLDKVINIDQSPIGRTPRSNPATYTGLFSHIRDLLSQTIEARSRGYKPGRFSFNVKGGRCEACQGDGMIKVEMHFLADVYVKCDVCQGRRYNEQTLDCLLYTSDAADETER
;
A
#
# COMPACT_ATOMS: atom_id res chain seq x y z
N ILE A 1 15.09 -8.12 27.07
CA ILE A 1 15.73 -7.14 26.16
C ILE A 1 16.75 -7.85 25.28
N ALA A 2 17.59 -8.71 25.83
CA ALA A 2 18.61 -9.46 25.10
C ALA A 2 18.08 -10.24 23.89
N ASN A 3 16.83 -10.70 23.95
CA ASN A 3 16.14 -11.46 22.90
C ASN A 3 15.29 -10.57 21.95
N GLY A 4 15.50 -9.26 21.95
CA GLY A 4 14.87 -8.34 21.01
C GLY A 4 13.52 -7.78 21.44
N ALA A 5 13.26 -7.63 22.73
CA ALA A 5 12.04 -7.01 23.25
C ALA A 5 11.87 -5.56 22.79
N ILE A 6 12.97 -4.86 22.48
CA ILE A 6 12.96 -3.50 21.96
C ILE A 6 13.45 -3.53 20.52
N LYS A 7 12.57 -3.19 19.58
CA LYS A 7 12.87 -3.19 18.14
C LYS A 7 13.96 -2.16 17.81
N GLY A 8 14.96 -2.56 17.02
CA GLY A 8 16.11 -1.71 16.69
C GLY A 8 17.23 -1.67 17.74
N TRP A 9 16.97 -2.11 18.99
CA TRP A 9 17.93 -2.14 20.11
C TRP A 9 18.38 -3.57 20.47
N THR A 10 18.63 -4.36 19.45
CA THR A 10 18.99 -5.78 19.59
C THR A 10 20.51 -5.99 19.52
N ARG A 11 21.00 -7.19 19.83
CA ARG A 11 22.41 -7.60 19.69
C ARG A 11 22.98 -7.37 18.29
N ARG A 12 22.14 -7.35 17.25
CA ARG A 12 22.55 -7.05 15.86
C ARG A 12 22.96 -5.59 15.69
N ASN A 13 22.35 -4.67 16.44
CA ASN A 13 22.74 -3.27 16.45
C ASN A 13 23.67 -3.02 17.64
N ARG A 14 24.96 -3.21 17.42
CA ARG A 14 26.00 -3.16 18.47
C ARG A 14 26.00 -1.85 19.25
N PHE A 15 25.76 -0.72 18.59
CA PHE A 15 25.78 0.61 19.23
C PHE A 15 24.66 0.75 20.26
N TYR A 16 23.42 0.53 19.87
CA TYR A 16 22.28 0.68 20.76
C TYR A 16 22.23 -0.40 21.85
N TYR A 17 22.53 -1.65 21.49
CA TYR A 17 22.60 -2.72 22.49
C TYR A 17 23.66 -2.47 23.54
N TYR A 18 24.78 -1.86 23.14
CA TYR A 18 25.84 -1.50 24.05
C TYR A 18 25.39 -0.41 25.05
N GLN A 19 24.64 0.60 24.64
CA GLN A 19 24.06 1.60 25.53
C GLN A 19 23.17 0.95 26.59
N LEU A 20 22.29 0.02 26.20
CA LEU A 20 21.46 -0.73 27.15
C LEU A 20 22.31 -1.56 28.14
N ARG A 21 23.45 -2.07 27.71
CA ARG A 21 24.38 -2.81 28.56
C ARG A 21 25.05 -1.91 29.59
N CYS A 22 25.43 -0.70 29.22
CA CYS A 22 25.94 0.29 30.17
C CYS A 22 24.90 0.70 31.21
N LEU A 23 23.66 0.90 30.78
CA LEU A 23 22.52 1.17 31.68
C LEU A 23 22.30 0.00 32.64
N ALA A 24 22.30 -1.24 32.14
CA ALA A 24 22.11 -2.44 32.96
C ALA A 24 23.16 -2.55 34.06
N ASN A 25 24.41 -2.21 33.74
CA ASN A 25 25.51 -2.19 34.73
C ASN A 25 25.38 -1.02 35.72
N HIS A 26 24.87 0.12 35.31
CA HIS A 26 24.74 1.31 36.16
C HIS A 26 23.58 1.22 37.14
N PHE A 27 22.44 0.67 36.69
CA PHE A 27 21.20 0.54 37.47
C PHE A 27 20.97 -0.88 37.99
N ASP A 28 21.97 -1.76 37.90
CA ASP A 28 21.96 -3.14 38.39
C ASP A 28 20.75 -3.96 37.97
N PHE A 29 20.47 -4.01 36.65
CA PHE A 29 19.42 -4.88 36.10
C PHE A 29 19.93 -5.82 35.03
N ASN A 30 19.28 -6.97 34.87
CA ASN A 30 19.74 -8.01 33.95
C ASN A 30 18.96 -7.95 32.61
N LEU A 31 19.64 -7.78 31.47
CA LEU A 31 19.06 -7.72 30.13
C LEU A 31 18.33 -9.01 29.68
N THR A 32 18.52 -10.13 30.38
CA THR A 32 17.81 -11.40 30.10
C THR A 32 16.45 -11.49 30.76
N THR A 33 16.17 -10.63 31.76
CA THR A 33 14.86 -10.55 32.42
C THR A 33 13.76 -10.25 31.39
N LYS A 34 12.60 -10.87 31.53
CA LYS A 34 11.45 -10.61 30.65
C LYS A 34 10.96 -9.17 30.85
N TRP A 35 10.56 -8.50 29.78
CA TRP A 35 10.10 -7.10 29.85
C TRP A 35 9.01 -6.85 30.90
N LYS A 36 8.05 -7.77 31.00
CA LYS A 36 6.95 -7.66 32.00
C LYS A 36 7.42 -7.65 33.44
N ASP A 37 8.54 -8.33 33.72
CA ASP A 37 9.06 -8.57 35.08
C ASP A 37 9.98 -7.44 35.57
N TYR A 38 10.29 -6.43 34.74
CA TYR A 38 11.03 -5.23 35.19
C TYR A 38 10.17 -4.31 36.06
N PRO A 39 10.76 -3.73 37.12
CA PRO A 39 10.14 -2.60 37.85
C PRO A 39 9.81 -1.45 36.90
N GLN A 40 8.76 -0.69 37.21
CA GLN A 40 8.35 0.43 36.38
C GLN A 40 9.46 1.49 36.24
N SER A 41 10.22 1.76 37.29
CA SER A 41 11.37 2.66 37.27
C SER A 41 12.43 2.30 36.23
N ILE A 42 12.74 1.01 36.08
CA ILE A 42 13.69 0.53 35.05
C ILE A 42 13.09 0.66 33.64
N LYS A 43 11.78 0.35 33.48
CA LYS A 43 11.07 0.56 32.20
C LYS A 43 11.12 2.04 31.81
N ASP A 44 10.88 2.95 32.73
CA ASP A 44 10.87 4.39 32.46
C ASP A 44 12.26 4.90 32.10
N ILE A 45 13.32 4.44 32.78
CA ILE A 45 14.70 4.75 32.43
C ILE A 45 15.02 4.30 31.00
N ILE A 46 14.65 3.08 30.63
CA ILE A 46 14.93 2.54 29.30
C ILE A 46 14.12 3.30 28.24
N LEU A 47 12.85 3.55 28.47
CA LEU A 47 11.97 4.17 27.49
C LEU A 47 12.20 5.68 27.35
N TRP A 48 12.31 6.40 28.45
CA TRP A 48 12.30 7.88 28.50
C TRP A 48 13.64 8.52 28.83
N GLY A 49 14.65 7.68 29.25
CA GLY A 49 15.97 8.17 29.52
C GLY A 49 16.28 8.46 31.00
N THR A 50 17.49 8.98 31.25
CA THR A 50 18.00 9.23 32.61
C THR A 50 18.10 10.71 32.93
N LYS A 51 17.78 11.08 34.18
CA LYS A 51 18.08 12.43 34.71
C LYS A 51 19.55 12.59 35.06
N GLU A 52 20.20 11.53 35.51
CA GLU A 52 21.61 11.48 35.87
C GLU A 52 22.51 11.06 34.71
N LYS A 53 23.81 11.36 34.84
CA LYS A 53 24.82 10.99 33.83
C LYS A 53 25.29 9.56 34.08
N VAL A 54 25.24 8.75 33.05
CA VAL A 54 25.69 7.35 33.04
C VAL A 54 27.02 7.24 32.28
N ASP A 55 27.89 6.36 32.72
CA ASP A 55 29.21 6.11 32.09
C ASP A 55 29.07 5.15 30.93
N PHE A 56 29.24 5.67 29.71
CA PHE A 56 29.27 4.89 28.48
C PHE A 56 30.72 4.64 28.06
N SER A 57 31.24 3.42 28.31
CA SER A 57 32.61 3.05 28.00
C SER A 57 32.69 2.40 26.62
N HIS A 58 33.35 3.02 25.66
CA HIS A 58 33.56 2.47 24.32
C HIS A 58 34.98 1.84 24.23
N ARG A 59 35.06 0.56 23.82
CA ARG A 59 36.31 -0.14 23.58
C ARG A 59 36.56 -0.23 22.09
N PHE A 60 37.65 0.39 21.62
CA PHE A 60 38.05 0.32 20.22
C PHE A 60 38.79 -0.99 19.92
N ARG A 61 38.89 -1.36 18.64
CA ARG A 61 39.66 -2.52 18.19
C ARG A 61 41.14 -2.42 18.58
N SER A 62 41.65 -1.20 18.75
CA SER A 62 43.01 -0.91 19.23
C SER A 62 43.24 -1.19 20.71
N GLY A 63 42.22 -1.65 21.47
CA GLY A 63 42.33 -1.90 22.90
C GLY A 63 42.07 -0.65 23.79
N SER A 64 42.10 0.55 23.24
CA SER A 64 41.83 1.78 23.98
C SER A 64 40.37 1.86 24.41
N ARG A 65 40.16 2.36 25.65
CA ARG A 65 38.82 2.53 26.26
C ARG A 65 38.57 4.02 26.47
N ILE A 66 37.55 4.54 25.80
CA ILE A 66 37.04 5.91 26.06
C ILE A 66 35.76 5.80 26.88
N VAL A 67 35.73 6.46 28.02
CA VAL A 67 34.53 6.58 28.85
C VAL A 67 33.94 7.99 28.62
N ARG A 68 32.69 8.05 28.17
CA ARG A 68 31.95 9.31 28.05
C ARG A 68 30.79 9.30 29.03
N LYS A 69 30.74 10.34 29.85
CA LYS A 69 29.69 10.51 30.86
C LYS A 69 28.61 11.44 30.34
N HIS A 70 27.45 10.89 30.01
CA HIS A 70 26.30 11.66 29.53
C HIS A 70 24.97 11.04 29.98
N ARG A 71 23.88 11.79 29.85
CA ARG A 71 22.54 11.27 30.10
C ARG A 71 22.13 10.34 28.97
N PHE A 72 21.45 9.27 29.33
CA PHE A 72 20.82 8.41 28.34
C PHE A 72 19.54 9.10 27.85
N GLU A 73 19.42 9.25 26.55
CA GLU A 73 18.28 9.95 25.91
C GLU A 73 16.95 9.20 26.09
N GLY A 74 17.00 7.86 26.18
CA GLY A 74 15.82 7.00 26.12
C GLY A 74 15.54 6.46 24.74
N VAL A 75 14.88 5.31 24.70
CA VAL A 75 14.53 4.63 23.41
C VAL A 75 13.54 5.46 22.61
N ILE A 76 12.49 5.99 23.27
CA ILE A 76 11.43 6.76 22.62
C ILE A 76 11.94 8.10 22.11
N PRO A 77 12.54 8.99 22.93
CA PRO A 77 13.05 10.26 22.44
C PRO A 77 14.13 10.10 21.35
N SER A 78 15.02 9.09 21.48
CA SER A 78 16.03 8.80 20.46
C SER A 78 15.40 8.40 19.11
N THR A 79 14.32 7.62 19.16
CA THR A 79 13.61 7.18 17.97
C THR A 79 12.83 8.33 17.31
N GLU A 80 12.17 9.17 18.11
CA GLU A 80 11.47 10.37 17.63
C GLU A 80 12.42 11.38 16.99
N ARG A 81 13.56 11.65 17.64
CA ARG A 81 14.58 12.53 17.07
C ARG A 81 15.08 12.01 15.73
N ARG A 82 15.41 10.72 15.65
CA ARG A 82 15.85 10.09 14.39
C ARG A 82 14.79 10.16 13.31
N PHE A 83 13.51 10.00 13.63
CA PHE A 83 12.42 10.14 12.68
C PHE A 83 12.34 11.56 12.12
N LYS A 84 12.58 12.59 12.97
CA LYS A 84 12.56 14.00 12.56
C LYS A 84 13.79 14.40 11.75
N GLU A 85 14.98 13.91 12.13
CA GLU A 85 16.26 14.37 11.59
C GLU A 85 16.76 13.53 10.39
N THR A 86 16.13 12.38 10.07
CA THR A 86 16.62 11.53 8.99
C THR A 86 16.26 12.08 7.62
N ASP A 87 17.25 12.19 6.73
CA ASP A 87 17.06 12.49 5.31
C ASP A 87 16.71 11.24 4.48
N SER A 88 16.89 10.04 5.06
CA SER A 88 16.60 8.78 4.39
C SER A 88 15.12 8.43 4.49
N GLU A 89 14.43 8.44 3.35
CA GLU A 89 13.02 8.02 3.25
C GLU A 89 12.82 6.56 3.73
N TYR A 90 13.79 5.68 3.44
CA TYR A 90 13.76 4.29 3.91
C TYR A 90 13.75 4.22 5.46
N ILE A 91 14.66 4.97 6.12
CA ILE A 91 14.73 4.98 7.59
C ILE A 91 13.45 5.60 8.17
N ARG A 92 12.95 6.68 7.58
CA ARG A 92 11.71 7.32 8.00
C ARG A 92 10.53 6.35 7.91
N ASN A 93 10.40 5.61 6.82
CA ASN A 93 9.38 4.57 6.64
C ASN A 93 9.51 3.40 7.62
N GLU A 94 10.73 2.99 7.98
CA GLU A 94 10.93 1.95 8.99
C GLU A 94 10.59 2.44 10.41
N LEU A 95 10.89 3.70 10.72
CA LEU A 95 10.56 4.29 12.02
C LEU A 95 9.06 4.59 12.15
N SER A 96 8.39 5.01 11.08
CA SER A 96 6.93 5.23 11.08
C SER A 96 6.13 3.98 11.43
N LYS A 97 6.64 2.78 11.09
CA LYS A 97 6.02 1.51 11.50
C LYS A 97 6.03 1.25 13.02
N LEU A 98 6.76 2.05 13.78
CA LEU A 98 6.80 1.99 15.25
C LEU A 98 5.83 2.98 15.90
N MET A 99 5.21 3.84 15.10
CA MET A 99 4.24 4.83 15.56
C MET A 99 2.84 4.24 15.49
N SER A 100 1.99 4.65 16.41
CA SER A 100 0.56 4.39 16.39
C SER A 100 -0.19 5.71 16.41
N GLU A 101 -1.32 5.77 15.72
CA GLU A 101 -2.21 6.92 15.77
C GLU A 101 -3.05 6.84 17.06
N SER A 102 -3.07 7.93 17.80
CA SER A 102 -3.97 8.13 18.92
C SER A 102 -4.68 9.47 18.78
N SER A 103 -5.89 9.57 19.34
CA SER A 103 -6.59 10.85 19.43
C SER A 103 -5.75 11.83 20.24
N CYS A 104 -5.71 13.09 19.81
CA CYS A 104 -5.06 14.16 20.58
C CYS A 104 -5.89 14.46 21.82
N ASP A 105 -5.27 14.39 23.01
CA ASP A 105 -5.97 14.62 24.29
C ASP A 105 -6.55 16.05 24.41
N GLU A 106 -5.95 17.03 23.75
CA GLU A 106 -6.40 18.43 23.79
C GLU A 106 -7.60 18.69 22.88
N CYS A 107 -7.60 18.14 21.66
CA CYS A 107 -8.64 18.42 20.68
C CYS A 107 -9.60 17.26 20.42
N ASP A 108 -9.37 16.10 21.05
CA ASP A 108 -10.17 14.87 20.88
C ASP A 108 -10.42 14.51 19.39
N GLY A 109 -9.36 14.59 18.60
CA GLY A 109 -9.40 14.28 17.16
C GLY A 109 -10.05 15.36 16.27
N SER A 110 -10.59 16.45 16.84
CA SER A 110 -11.25 17.50 16.05
C SER A 110 -10.31 18.34 15.20
N ARG A 111 -9.00 18.32 15.46
CA ARG A 111 -7.95 19.12 14.80
C ARG A 111 -8.10 20.63 14.95
N LEU A 112 -9.07 21.08 15.74
CA LEU A 112 -9.42 22.49 15.94
C LEU A 112 -9.11 22.93 17.37
N ASN A 113 -8.72 24.20 17.53
CA ASN A 113 -8.58 24.81 18.85
C ASN A 113 -9.95 24.97 19.54
N ALA A 114 -9.96 25.26 20.84
CA ALA A 114 -11.16 25.36 21.63
C ALA A 114 -12.16 26.43 21.10
N GLN A 115 -11.64 27.55 20.59
CA GLN A 115 -12.48 28.64 20.05
C GLN A 115 -13.18 28.19 18.76
N SER A 116 -12.46 27.59 17.81
CA SER A 116 -13.02 27.09 16.55
C SER A 116 -14.00 25.93 16.73
N ARG A 117 -13.83 25.12 17.78
CA ARG A 117 -14.78 24.06 18.15
C ARG A 117 -16.14 24.59 18.61
N ASN A 118 -16.18 25.81 19.12
CA ASN A 118 -17.41 26.46 19.61
C ASN A 118 -18.20 27.19 18.53
N VAL A 119 -17.86 26.98 17.24
CA VAL A 119 -18.67 27.45 16.11
C VAL A 119 -19.67 26.36 15.71
N PHE A 120 -20.96 26.73 15.64
CA PHE A 120 -22.04 25.80 15.39
C PHE A 120 -22.82 26.17 14.12
N ILE A 121 -23.15 25.17 13.32
CA ILE A 121 -24.13 25.25 12.23
C ILE A 121 -25.32 24.36 12.64
N ASN A 122 -26.48 24.93 12.81
CA ASN A 122 -27.65 24.20 13.29
C ASN A 122 -27.36 23.32 14.53
N LYS A 123 -26.76 23.93 15.56
CA LYS A 123 -26.33 23.27 16.81
C LYS A 123 -25.29 22.15 16.66
N THR A 124 -24.69 22.00 15.48
CA THR A 124 -23.68 20.97 15.20
C THR A 124 -22.34 21.61 14.88
N GLN A 125 -21.27 21.08 15.47
CA GLN A 125 -19.89 21.50 15.26
C GLN A 125 -19.34 20.92 13.95
N ILE A 126 -18.40 21.62 13.30
CA ILE A 126 -17.88 21.22 11.98
C ILE A 126 -17.23 19.83 12.00
N HIS A 127 -16.45 19.49 13.01
CA HIS A 127 -15.81 18.16 13.10
C HIS A 127 -16.83 17.01 13.25
N LYS A 128 -17.99 17.28 13.85
CA LYS A 128 -19.09 16.31 13.87
C LYS A 128 -19.74 16.14 12.52
N ILE A 129 -19.83 17.22 11.73
CA ILE A 129 -20.37 17.15 10.36
C ILE A 129 -19.40 16.38 9.44
N THR A 130 -18.10 16.66 9.54
CA THR A 130 -17.08 15.94 8.74
C THR A 130 -16.91 14.48 9.15
N GLY A 131 -17.20 14.12 10.40
CA GLY A 131 -17.24 12.75 10.90
C GLY A 131 -18.49 11.96 10.49
N LEU A 132 -19.53 12.60 9.93
CA LEU A 132 -20.68 11.91 9.34
C LEU A 132 -20.27 11.21 8.04
N ARG A 133 -21.00 10.15 7.68
CA ARG A 133 -20.90 9.55 6.35
C ARG A 133 -21.34 10.54 5.29
N ILE A 134 -20.82 10.42 4.07
CA ILE A 134 -21.13 11.35 2.96
C ILE A 134 -22.64 11.48 2.74
N ASN A 135 -23.39 10.37 2.74
CA ASN A 135 -24.86 10.42 2.61
C ASN A 135 -25.56 11.12 3.79
N GLU A 136 -25.03 10.95 5.01
CA GLU A 136 -25.56 11.63 6.19
C GLU A 136 -25.23 13.13 6.15
N SER A 137 -24.00 13.49 5.75
CA SER A 137 -23.56 14.87 5.56
C SER A 137 -24.41 15.56 4.47
N LEU A 138 -24.67 14.88 3.35
CA LEU A 138 -25.53 15.39 2.29
C LEU A 138 -26.96 15.65 2.80
N ASN A 139 -27.54 14.72 3.55
CA ASN A 139 -28.84 14.86 4.17
C ASN A 139 -28.87 16.00 5.20
N PHE A 140 -27.81 16.16 5.99
CA PHE A 140 -27.67 17.27 6.93
C PHE A 140 -27.70 18.62 6.21
N VAL A 141 -26.90 18.77 5.15
CA VAL A 141 -26.81 20.03 4.38
C VAL A 141 -28.13 20.34 3.66
N LYS A 142 -28.77 19.34 3.06
CA LYS A 142 -30.09 19.50 2.39
C LYS A 142 -31.21 19.94 3.36
N LYS A 143 -31.15 19.52 4.62
CA LYS A 143 -32.12 19.85 5.67
C LYS A 143 -31.86 21.18 6.37
N LEU A 144 -30.76 21.87 6.06
CA LEU A 144 -30.43 23.16 6.68
C LEU A 144 -31.48 24.21 6.30
N LYS A 145 -32.19 24.71 7.33
CA LYS A 145 -33.17 25.82 7.15
C LYS A 145 -32.49 27.12 7.60
N LEU A 146 -32.12 27.95 6.63
CA LEU A 146 -31.56 29.28 6.88
C LEU A 146 -32.57 30.33 6.47
N SER A 147 -32.63 31.47 7.20
CA SER A 147 -33.57 32.57 6.95
C SER A 147 -32.80 33.90 6.77
N GLY A 148 -33.46 34.87 6.16
CA GLY A 148 -32.95 36.23 5.98
C GLY A 148 -31.67 36.34 5.18
N SER A 149 -30.77 37.21 5.60
CA SER A 149 -29.45 37.43 4.95
C SER A 149 -28.57 36.19 4.93
N LYS A 150 -28.65 35.31 5.95
CA LYS A 150 -27.90 34.06 6.02
C LYS A 150 -28.25 33.12 4.86
N LYS A 151 -29.53 33.07 4.43
CA LYS A 151 -29.96 32.27 3.29
C LYS A 151 -29.29 32.75 2.01
N LYS A 152 -29.29 34.06 1.74
CA LYS A 152 -28.69 34.65 0.53
C LYS A 152 -27.19 34.40 0.45
N ILE A 153 -26.46 34.51 1.57
CA ILE A 153 -25.03 34.27 1.63
C ILE A 153 -24.71 32.77 1.40
N ALA A 154 -25.48 31.90 2.03
CA ALA A 154 -25.22 30.46 2.00
C ALA A 154 -25.68 29.76 0.70
N GLU A 155 -26.58 30.35 -0.10
CA GLU A 155 -27.25 29.69 -1.23
C GLU A 155 -26.24 29.10 -2.24
N LYS A 156 -25.26 29.90 -2.70
CA LYS A 156 -24.22 29.45 -3.63
C LYS A 156 -23.31 28.41 -3.01
N ILE A 157 -22.92 28.62 -1.73
CA ILE A 157 -22.03 27.71 -1.00
C ILE A 157 -22.71 26.35 -0.78
N LEU A 158 -23.97 26.35 -0.34
CA LEU A 158 -24.74 25.14 -0.11
C LEU A 158 -24.97 24.35 -1.40
N LYS A 159 -25.24 25.04 -2.52
CA LYS A 159 -25.35 24.40 -3.84
C LYS A 159 -24.08 23.65 -4.17
N GLU A 160 -22.91 24.32 -4.08
CA GLU A 160 -21.61 23.71 -4.37
C GLU A 160 -21.30 22.50 -3.46
N ILE A 161 -21.61 22.62 -2.15
CA ILE A 161 -21.42 21.51 -1.21
C ILE A 161 -22.32 20.33 -1.56
N ILE A 162 -23.60 20.60 -1.87
CA ILE A 162 -24.57 19.56 -2.24
C ILE A 162 -24.11 18.85 -3.51
N ASP A 163 -23.71 19.60 -4.54
CA ASP A 163 -23.27 19.05 -5.82
C ASP A 163 -22.06 18.13 -5.61
N ARG A 164 -21.03 18.56 -4.86
CA ARG A 164 -19.84 17.75 -4.56
C ARG A 164 -20.14 16.51 -3.72
N LEU A 165 -20.99 16.62 -2.69
CA LEU A 165 -21.39 15.47 -1.88
C LEU A 165 -22.24 14.48 -2.68
N THR A 166 -23.10 14.97 -3.57
CA THR A 166 -23.89 14.13 -4.48
C THR A 166 -22.96 13.35 -5.43
N PHE A 167 -21.95 14.00 -5.99
CA PHE A 167 -20.96 13.30 -6.82
C PHE A 167 -20.23 12.20 -6.07
N LEU A 168 -19.79 12.46 -4.84
CA LEU A 168 -19.17 11.44 -4.01
C LEU A 168 -20.12 10.26 -3.72
N GLU A 169 -21.41 10.52 -3.56
CA GLU A 169 -22.43 9.49 -3.41
C GLU A 169 -22.63 8.69 -4.71
N ASP A 170 -22.68 9.37 -5.86
CA ASP A 170 -22.89 8.78 -7.19
C ASP A 170 -21.74 7.88 -7.63
N VAL A 171 -20.50 8.20 -7.24
CA VAL A 171 -19.34 7.31 -7.48
C VAL A 171 -19.21 6.19 -6.45
N GLY A 172 -20.25 5.95 -5.60
CA GLY A 172 -20.30 4.83 -4.67
C GLY A 172 -19.49 5.02 -3.38
N LEU A 173 -19.17 6.26 -2.97
CA LEU A 173 -18.42 6.58 -1.76
C LEU A 173 -19.29 7.02 -0.58
N SER A 174 -20.58 6.76 -0.62
CA SER A 174 -21.56 7.19 0.39
C SER A 174 -21.22 6.79 1.83
N TYR A 175 -20.43 5.73 2.02
CA TYR A 175 -20.05 5.18 3.32
C TYR A 175 -18.81 5.83 3.95
N LEU A 176 -18.03 6.60 3.18
CA LEU A 176 -16.87 7.30 3.68
C LEU A 176 -17.26 8.52 4.53
N THR A 177 -16.36 8.92 5.43
CA THR A 177 -16.45 10.20 6.15
C THR A 177 -15.50 11.22 5.53
N LEU A 178 -15.81 12.51 5.64
CA LEU A 178 -14.98 13.57 5.05
C LEU A 178 -13.66 13.79 5.80
N ASP A 179 -13.58 13.36 7.05
CA ASP A 179 -12.40 13.46 7.91
C ASP A 179 -11.44 12.26 7.79
N ARG A 180 -11.83 11.24 6.98
CA ARG A 180 -11.03 10.03 6.81
C ARG A 180 -9.65 10.32 6.25
N SER A 181 -8.61 9.79 6.87
CA SER A 181 -7.22 9.95 6.42
C SER A 181 -7.01 9.33 5.04
N ALA A 182 -6.33 10.06 4.16
CA ALA A 182 -6.03 9.61 2.79
C ALA A 182 -5.20 8.32 2.76
N GLU A 183 -4.35 8.09 3.75
CA GLU A 183 -3.53 6.88 3.87
C GLU A 183 -4.34 5.60 4.10
N THR A 184 -5.58 5.74 4.59
CA THR A 184 -6.50 4.62 4.84
C THR A 184 -7.38 4.29 3.64
N LEU A 185 -7.32 5.08 2.57
CA LEU A 185 -8.11 4.88 1.37
C LEU A 185 -7.50 3.77 0.51
N SER A 186 -8.34 2.92 -0.05
CA SER A 186 -7.94 2.01 -1.12
C SER A 186 -7.65 2.77 -2.43
N GLY A 187 -6.88 2.16 -3.33
CA GLY A 187 -6.57 2.76 -4.63
C GLY A 187 -7.83 3.19 -5.41
N GLY A 188 -8.85 2.33 -5.44
CA GLY A 188 -10.12 2.64 -6.09
C GLY A 188 -10.92 3.76 -5.39
N GLU A 189 -10.89 3.84 -4.05
CA GLU A 189 -11.51 4.96 -3.32
C GLU A 189 -10.83 6.29 -3.65
N ALA A 190 -9.49 6.32 -3.62
CA ALA A 190 -8.71 7.51 -3.95
C ALA A 190 -8.95 7.98 -5.40
N GLN A 191 -9.03 7.05 -6.35
CA GLN A 191 -9.32 7.34 -7.76
C GLN A 191 -10.71 7.95 -7.92
N ARG A 192 -11.73 7.39 -7.27
CA ARG A 192 -13.11 7.93 -7.32
C ARG A 192 -13.24 9.29 -6.64
N ILE A 193 -12.49 9.55 -5.57
CA ILE A 193 -12.45 10.90 -4.96
C ILE A 193 -11.85 11.90 -5.96
N ARG A 194 -10.77 11.54 -6.66
CA ARG A 194 -10.20 12.39 -7.72
C ARG A 194 -11.19 12.64 -8.84
N LEU A 195 -11.89 11.59 -9.30
CA LEU A 195 -12.93 11.70 -10.31
C LEU A 195 -14.04 12.66 -9.83
N ALA A 196 -14.57 12.47 -8.63
CA ALA A 196 -15.62 13.33 -8.07
C ALA A 196 -15.17 14.81 -7.96
N SER A 197 -13.89 15.06 -7.61
CA SER A 197 -13.33 16.41 -7.50
C SER A 197 -13.26 17.13 -8.86
N GLN A 198 -12.96 16.41 -9.94
CA GLN A 198 -12.88 16.95 -11.29
C GLN A 198 -14.28 17.20 -11.89
N ILE A 199 -15.20 16.27 -11.65
CA ILE A 199 -16.59 16.39 -12.14
C ILE A 199 -17.31 17.56 -11.47
N GLY A 200 -17.10 17.75 -10.16
CA GLY A 200 -17.69 18.85 -9.39
C GLY A 200 -17.28 20.25 -9.86
N SER A 201 -16.27 20.35 -10.73
CA SER A 201 -15.87 21.64 -11.32
C SER A 201 -16.82 22.19 -12.40
N GLY A 202 -17.78 21.37 -12.88
CA GLY A 202 -18.76 21.77 -13.88
C GLY A 202 -18.18 22.19 -15.24
N LEU A 203 -16.96 21.71 -15.56
CA LEU A 203 -16.28 22.02 -16.82
C LEU A 203 -17.06 21.45 -18.02
N VAL A 204 -17.13 22.21 -19.08
CA VAL A 204 -17.77 21.86 -20.35
C VAL A 204 -16.73 21.95 -21.47
N GLY A 205 -16.82 21.03 -22.46
CA GLY A 205 -15.91 21.02 -23.61
C GLY A 205 -14.52 20.48 -23.29
N VAL A 206 -14.35 19.71 -22.22
CA VAL A 206 -13.08 19.08 -21.83
C VAL A 206 -13.09 17.59 -22.12
N THR A 207 -11.88 17.00 -22.17
CA THR A 207 -11.70 15.54 -22.28
C THR A 207 -11.33 14.96 -20.93
N TYR A 208 -12.10 14.00 -20.46
CA TYR A 208 -11.81 13.18 -19.28
C TYR A 208 -11.19 11.86 -19.72
N VAL A 209 -10.00 11.54 -19.22
CA VAL A 209 -9.33 10.26 -19.46
C VAL A 209 -9.28 9.51 -18.13
N LEU A 210 -9.85 8.31 -18.10
CA LEU A 210 -10.02 7.49 -16.91
C LEU A 210 -9.42 6.11 -17.16
N ASP A 211 -8.65 5.63 -16.19
CA ASP A 211 -8.01 4.32 -16.23
C ASP A 211 -8.64 3.41 -15.17
N GLU A 212 -9.34 2.35 -15.63
CA GLU A 212 -10.04 1.35 -14.80
C GLU A 212 -10.88 1.94 -13.64
N PRO A 213 -11.80 2.90 -13.88
CA PRO A 213 -12.55 3.54 -12.80
C PRO A 213 -13.49 2.59 -12.06
N SER A 214 -13.85 1.44 -12.65
CA SER A 214 -14.68 0.39 -12.04
C SER A 214 -13.94 -0.49 -11.04
N ILE A 215 -12.60 -0.40 -10.94
CA ILE A 215 -11.80 -1.30 -10.12
C ILE A 215 -12.26 -1.33 -8.65
N GLY A 216 -12.50 -2.54 -8.13
CA GLY A 216 -12.94 -2.76 -6.76
C GLY A 216 -14.38 -2.34 -6.47
N LEU A 217 -15.16 -1.98 -7.47
CA LEU A 217 -16.59 -1.74 -7.33
C LEU A 217 -17.38 -3.06 -7.26
N HIS A 218 -18.46 -3.03 -6.51
CA HIS A 218 -19.53 -4.02 -6.64
C HIS A 218 -20.39 -3.66 -7.88
N GLN A 219 -20.95 -4.66 -8.55
CA GLN A 219 -21.72 -4.46 -9.78
C GLN A 219 -22.83 -3.40 -9.65
N ARG A 220 -23.53 -3.36 -8.50
CA ARG A 220 -24.53 -2.31 -8.18
C ARG A 220 -23.96 -0.88 -8.21
N ASP A 221 -22.70 -0.71 -7.77
CA ASP A 221 -22.06 0.61 -7.70
C ASP A 221 -21.45 0.99 -9.06
N ASN A 222 -21.11 -0.01 -9.91
CA ASN A 222 -20.67 0.19 -11.28
C ASN A 222 -21.74 0.87 -12.15
N THR A 223 -22.98 0.45 -12.05
CA THR A 223 -24.13 1.08 -12.75
C THR A 223 -24.23 2.58 -12.43
N LYS A 224 -23.95 2.99 -11.18
CA LYS A 224 -23.95 4.42 -10.79
C LYS A 224 -22.79 5.18 -11.43
N LEU A 225 -21.60 4.56 -11.45
CA LEU A 225 -20.42 5.13 -12.11
C LEU A 225 -20.70 5.37 -13.59
N ILE A 226 -21.20 4.37 -14.31
CA ILE A 226 -21.55 4.48 -15.73
C ILE A 226 -22.54 5.62 -15.96
N LYS A 227 -23.59 5.74 -15.13
CA LYS A 227 -24.56 6.85 -15.20
C LYS A 227 -23.86 8.21 -15.02
N THR A 228 -22.91 8.30 -14.11
CA THR A 228 -22.12 9.52 -13.88
C THR A 228 -21.29 9.90 -15.11
N LEU A 229 -20.63 8.92 -15.76
CA LEU A 229 -19.88 9.12 -17.01
C LEU A 229 -20.80 9.59 -18.16
N TYR A 230 -21.99 9.01 -18.26
CA TYR A 230 -23.02 9.49 -19.20
C TYR A 230 -23.46 10.93 -18.95
N ASN A 231 -23.61 11.32 -17.70
CA ASN A 231 -23.97 12.69 -17.36
C ASN A 231 -22.85 13.67 -17.76
N LEU A 232 -21.58 13.31 -17.57
CA LEU A 232 -20.43 14.09 -18.04
C LEU A 232 -20.48 14.31 -19.56
N LYS A 233 -20.72 13.24 -20.31
CA LYS A 233 -20.87 13.30 -21.77
C LYS A 233 -22.02 14.23 -22.16
N LYS A 234 -23.17 14.15 -21.50
CA LYS A 234 -24.36 15.01 -21.78
C LYS A 234 -24.06 16.49 -21.56
N LEU A 235 -23.11 16.86 -20.71
CA LEU A 235 -22.65 18.23 -20.50
C LEU A 235 -21.78 18.75 -21.67
N GLY A 236 -21.55 17.96 -22.73
CA GLY A 236 -20.74 18.35 -23.89
C GLY A 236 -19.26 18.01 -23.74
N ASN A 237 -18.91 17.09 -22.84
CA ASN A 237 -17.55 16.62 -22.64
C ASN A 237 -17.25 15.34 -23.44
N THR A 238 -15.98 15.10 -23.72
CA THR A 238 -15.48 13.82 -24.22
C THR A 238 -15.04 12.96 -23.05
N VAL A 239 -15.46 11.69 -23.00
CA VAL A 239 -15.08 10.76 -21.94
C VAL A 239 -14.38 9.55 -22.57
N ILE A 240 -13.12 9.35 -22.26
CA ILE A 240 -12.29 8.23 -22.70
C ILE A 240 -12.00 7.36 -21.49
N VAL A 241 -12.34 6.06 -21.58
CA VAL A 241 -12.22 5.16 -20.44
C VAL A 241 -11.43 3.92 -20.91
N VAL A 242 -10.38 3.56 -20.17
CA VAL A 242 -9.73 2.24 -20.29
C VAL A 242 -10.47 1.33 -19.32
N GLU A 243 -11.09 0.26 -19.83
CA GLU A 243 -11.96 -0.61 -19.03
C GLU A 243 -11.88 -2.08 -19.45
N HIS A 244 -12.16 -2.94 -18.47
CA HIS A 244 -12.26 -4.39 -18.66
C HIS A 244 -13.62 -4.93 -18.19
N ASP A 245 -14.45 -4.09 -17.61
CA ASP A 245 -15.80 -4.45 -17.16
C ASP A 245 -16.77 -4.53 -18.34
N GLU A 246 -17.48 -5.66 -18.43
CA GLU A 246 -18.38 -5.94 -19.54
C GLU A 246 -19.53 -4.91 -19.63
N GLU A 247 -20.10 -4.49 -18.50
CA GLU A 247 -21.22 -3.52 -18.46
C GLU A 247 -20.76 -2.14 -18.96
N ALA A 248 -19.56 -1.72 -18.56
CA ALA A 248 -18.97 -0.47 -19.04
C ALA A 248 -18.67 -0.51 -20.54
N ILE A 249 -18.07 -1.59 -21.04
CA ILE A 249 -17.77 -1.77 -22.48
C ILE A 249 -19.07 -1.75 -23.29
N ARG A 250 -20.09 -2.50 -22.89
CA ARG A 250 -21.39 -2.54 -23.58
C ARG A 250 -22.12 -1.19 -23.57
N SER A 251 -21.83 -0.35 -22.60
CA SER A 251 -22.46 0.98 -22.45
C SER A 251 -21.73 2.06 -23.24
N ALA A 252 -20.57 1.79 -23.82
CA ALA A 252 -19.82 2.78 -24.59
C ALA A 252 -20.46 3.07 -25.96
N ASP A 253 -20.39 4.32 -26.42
CA ASP A 253 -20.84 4.69 -27.75
C ASP A 253 -19.86 4.23 -28.84
N HIS A 254 -18.57 4.20 -28.50
CA HIS A 254 -17.48 3.80 -29.39
C HIS A 254 -16.45 2.98 -28.62
N ILE A 255 -16.02 1.88 -29.16
CA ILE A 255 -15.09 0.95 -28.56
C ILE A 255 -13.86 0.84 -29.46
N ILE A 256 -12.67 0.83 -28.86
CA ILE A 256 -11.39 0.57 -29.52
C ILE A 256 -10.77 -0.63 -28.80
N ASP A 257 -10.65 -1.76 -29.51
CA ASP A 257 -10.04 -2.98 -28.99
C ASP A 257 -8.59 -3.09 -29.45
N ILE A 258 -7.66 -3.13 -28.48
CA ILE A 258 -6.22 -3.15 -28.71
C ILE A 258 -5.68 -4.55 -28.39
N GLY A 259 -4.88 -5.11 -29.30
CA GLY A 259 -4.30 -6.45 -29.18
C GLY A 259 -3.28 -6.70 -30.26
N PRO A 260 -3.23 -7.96 -30.83
CA PRO A 260 -3.96 -9.17 -30.42
C PRO A 260 -3.41 -9.82 -29.14
N GLY A 261 -2.18 -9.50 -28.73
CA GLY A 261 -1.50 -10.07 -27.55
C GLY A 261 -0.95 -8.99 -26.64
N ALA A 262 0.05 -9.37 -25.82
CA ALA A 262 0.71 -8.47 -24.90
C ALA A 262 2.17 -8.18 -25.29
N GLY A 263 2.72 -7.05 -24.84
CA GLY A 263 4.09 -6.63 -25.14
C GLY A 263 4.36 -6.49 -26.64
N LYS A 264 5.41 -7.14 -27.14
CA LYS A 264 5.79 -7.09 -28.57
C LYS A 264 4.75 -7.68 -29.54
N HIS A 265 3.77 -8.41 -29.03
CA HIS A 265 2.69 -9.03 -29.80
C HIS A 265 1.37 -8.25 -29.68
N GLY A 266 1.39 -7.08 -29.07
CA GLY A 266 0.27 -6.18 -28.92
C GLY A 266 0.52 -4.84 -29.60
N GLY A 267 -0.33 -3.87 -29.31
CA GLY A 267 -0.20 -2.50 -29.80
C GLY A 267 -0.87 -2.26 -31.17
N GLU A 268 -1.69 -3.20 -31.64
CA GLU A 268 -2.46 -3.07 -32.87
C GLU A 268 -3.95 -2.87 -32.56
N ILE A 269 -4.68 -2.18 -33.43
CA ILE A 269 -6.14 -2.07 -33.32
C ILE A 269 -6.74 -3.34 -33.94
N CYS A 270 -7.31 -4.19 -33.07
CA CYS A 270 -8.00 -5.41 -33.50
C CYS A 270 -9.40 -5.13 -34.06
N ALA A 271 -10.12 -4.19 -33.42
CA ALA A 271 -11.46 -3.78 -33.82
C ALA A 271 -11.75 -2.37 -33.30
N GLN A 272 -12.58 -1.61 -34.02
CA GLN A 272 -13.10 -0.33 -33.54
C GLN A 272 -14.49 -0.06 -34.12
N GLY A 273 -15.29 0.65 -33.39
CA GLY A 273 -16.63 1.02 -33.80
C GLY A 273 -17.64 0.97 -32.66
N ASP A 274 -18.92 0.88 -32.98
CA ASP A 274 -19.98 0.62 -32.03
C ASP A 274 -19.96 -0.85 -31.54
N LEU A 275 -20.74 -1.17 -30.52
CA LEU A 275 -20.80 -2.52 -29.95
C LEU A 275 -21.07 -3.61 -31.01
N LYS A 276 -21.96 -3.33 -31.98
CA LYS A 276 -22.30 -4.27 -33.03
C LYS A 276 -21.11 -4.57 -33.94
N SER A 277 -20.39 -3.54 -34.36
CA SER A 277 -19.18 -3.66 -35.18
C SER A 277 -18.09 -4.48 -34.48
N ILE A 278 -17.97 -4.33 -33.14
CA ILE A 278 -17.04 -5.14 -32.34
C ILE A 278 -17.48 -6.60 -32.29
N LEU A 279 -18.76 -6.88 -32.01
CA LEU A 279 -19.27 -8.25 -31.88
C LEU A 279 -19.16 -9.04 -33.19
N ASP A 280 -19.28 -8.37 -34.35
CA ASP A 280 -19.15 -9.00 -35.67
C ASP A 280 -17.68 -9.28 -36.04
N ASN A 281 -16.70 -8.77 -35.28
CA ASN A 281 -15.28 -8.96 -35.60
C ASN A 281 -14.72 -10.28 -35.05
N LYS A 282 -14.42 -11.21 -35.92
CA LYS A 282 -13.90 -12.54 -35.57
C LYS A 282 -12.46 -12.56 -35.01
N ASN A 283 -11.69 -11.49 -35.24
CA ASN A 283 -10.29 -11.42 -34.81
C ASN A 283 -10.16 -10.84 -33.38
N SER A 284 -11.18 -10.14 -32.90
CA SER A 284 -11.19 -9.58 -31.58
C SER A 284 -11.43 -10.66 -30.50
N LEU A 285 -10.49 -10.78 -29.55
CA LEU A 285 -10.66 -11.63 -28.38
C LEU A 285 -11.76 -11.10 -27.47
N THR A 286 -11.85 -9.79 -27.30
CA THR A 286 -12.89 -9.10 -26.54
C THR A 286 -14.26 -9.40 -27.11
N ALA A 287 -14.44 -9.36 -28.44
CA ALA A 287 -15.69 -9.71 -29.11
C ALA A 287 -16.14 -11.15 -28.79
N LYS A 288 -15.20 -12.11 -28.78
CA LYS A 288 -15.49 -13.54 -28.51
C LYS A 288 -16.01 -13.74 -27.07
N TYR A 289 -15.52 -12.97 -26.11
CA TYR A 289 -16.03 -13.02 -24.73
C TYR A 289 -17.36 -12.29 -24.60
N LEU A 290 -17.50 -11.11 -25.20
CA LEU A 290 -18.75 -10.35 -25.17
C LEU A 290 -19.91 -11.06 -25.90
N SER A 291 -19.64 -11.79 -26.99
CA SER A 291 -20.63 -12.60 -27.71
C SER A 291 -21.00 -13.90 -26.97
N GLY A 292 -20.18 -14.33 -26.01
CA GLY A 292 -20.32 -15.63 -25.35
C GLY A 292 -19.73 -16.82 -26.14
N GLU A 293 -19.09 -16.59 -27.31
CA GLU A 293 -18.37 -17.62 -28.04
C GLU A 293 -17.26 -18.24 -27.17
N LYS A 294 -16.56 -17.39 -26.44
CA LYS A 294 -15.61 -17.80 -25.40
C LYS A 294 -16.15 -17.42 -24.02
N GLN A 295 -16.02 -18.32 -23.07
CA GLN A 295 -16.41 -18.08 -21.68
C GLN A 295 -15.53 -18.90 -20.73
N ILE A 296 -15.36 -18.39 -19.51
CA ILE A 296 -14.72 -19.14 -18.45
C ILE A 296 -15.71 -20.20 -17.96
N LYS A 297 -15.40 -21.47 -18.19
CA LYS A 297 -16.27 -22.57 -17.80
C LYS A 297 -16.42 -22.67 -16.28
N ILE A 298 -17.64 -22.69 -15.81
CA ILE A 298 -17.93 -22.96 -14.41
C ILE A 298 -17.74 -24.47 -14.16
N PRO A 299 -16.94 -24.90 -13.18
CA PRO A 299 -16.76 -26.32 -12.88
C PRO A 299 -18.10 -26.99 -12.56
N ALA A 300 -18.39 -28.08 -13.27
CA ALA A 300 -19.61 -28.87 -13.04
C ALA A 300 -19.60 -29.51 -11.63
N ASN A 301 -18.43 -29.94 -11.17
CA ASN A 301 -18.24 -30.54 -9.86
C ASN A 301 -17.50 -29.57 -8.94
N ARG A 302 -18.09 -29.27 -7.77
CA ARG A 302 -17.45 -28.50 -6.71
C ARG A 302 -16.71 -29.43 -5.76
N THR A 303 -15.58 -28.97 -5.22
CA THR A 303 -14.86 -29.69 -4.15
C THR A 303 -15.77 -29.91 -2.97
N LYS A 304 -15.88 -31.15 -2.47
CA LYS A 304 -16.65 -31.45 -1.27
C LYS A 304 -16.02 -30.78 -0.06
N LEU A 305 -16.86 -30.17 0.77
CA LEU A 305 -16.42 -29.54 2.00
C LEU A 305 -15.95 -30.62 2.97
N LYS A 306 -14.79 -30.39 3.60
CA LYS A 306 -14.30 -31.19 4.74
C LYS A 306 -14.92 -30.67 6.04
N SER A 307 -14.78 -31.45 7.11
CA SER A 307 -15.20 -31.06 8.47
C SER A 307 -14.35 -29.90 9.05
N GLU A 308 -13.10 -29.83 8.60
CA GLU A 308 -12.13 -28.82 9.07
C GLU A 308 -12.51 -27.44 8.59
N LYS A 309 -12.63 -26.53 9.54
CA LYS A 309 -13.03 -25.14 9.29
C LYS A 309 -12.18 -24.18 10.11
N LEU A 310 -11.93 -23.03 9.57
CA LEU A 310 -11.45 -21.88 10.31
C LEU A 310 -12.67 -21.10 10.77
N LYS A 311 -12.76 -20.79 12.07
CA LYS A 311 -13.90 -20.07 12.64
C LYS A 311 -13.45 -18.80 13.30
N ILE A 312 -13.97 -17.67 12.85
CA ILE A 312 -13.76 -16.34 13.42
C ILE A 312 -14.97 -16.05 14.30
N ILE A 313 -14.77 -15.82 15.59
CA ILE A 313 -15.86 -15.66 16.56
C ILE A 313 -15.95 -14.21 17.02
N LYS A 314 -17.13 -13.61 16.92
CA LYS A 314 -17.47 -12.25 17.34
C LYS A 314 -16.46 -11.21 16.85
N ALA A 315 -16.21 -11.17 15.56
CA ALA A 315 -15.41 -10.11 14.97
C ALA A 315 -16.15 -8.77 15.03
N ASN A 316 -15.51 -7.75 15.63
CA ASN A 316 -16.06 -6.42 15.87
C ASN A 316 -15.09 -5.30 15.46
N GLU A 317 -14.30 -5.52 14.40
CA GLU A 317 -13.39 -4.53 13.90
C GLU A 317 -14.13 -3.57 12.96
N ASN A 318 -13.99 -2.26 13.13
CA ASN A 318 -14.64 -1.18 12.38
C ASN A 318 -16.19 -1.31 12.35
N ASN A 319 -16.76 -1.65 11.19
CA ASN A 319 -18.21 -1.77 10.99
C ASN A 319 -18.78 -3.19 11.21
N LEU A 320 -17.94 -4.14 11.63
CA LEU A 320 -18.40 -5.49 11.94
C LEU A 320 -19.22 -5.47 13.24
N LYS A 321 -20.28 -6.27 13.27
CA LYS A 321 -21.28 -6.30 14.37
C LYS A 321 -21.24 -7.65 15.08
N ASP A 322 -20.13 -7.95 15.77
CA ASP A 322 -19.93 -9.23 16.50
C ASP A 322 -20.22 -10.46 15.63
N ILE A 323 -19.79 -10.42 14.36
CA ILE A 323 -20.10 -11.48 13.41
C ILE A 323 -19.24 -12.73 13.66
N THR A 324 -19.87 -13.90 13.55
CA THR A 324 -19.17 -15.18 13.55
C THR A 324 -19.21 -15.78 12.16
N VAL A 325 -18.02 -16.15 11.63
CA VAL A 325 -17.87 -16.64 10.25
C VAL A 325 -17.08 -17.93 10.24
N GLU A 326 -17.58 -18.93 9.50
CA GLU A 326 -16.88 -20.19 9.24
C GLU A 326 -16.34 -20.21 7.81
N ILE A 327 -15.05 -20.51 7.66
CA ILE A 327 -14.35 -20.61 6.37
C ILE A 327 -13.89 -22.07 6.24
N PRO A 328 -14.45 -22.85 5.30
CA PRO A 328 -14.03 -24.23 5.07
C PRO A 328 -12.57 -24.29 4.59
N LEU A 329 -11.80 -25.25 5.09
CA LEU A 329 -10.42 -25.47 4.66
C LEU A 329 -10.33 -26.37 3.42
N GLY A 330 -9.25 -26.21 2.64
CA GLY A 330 -8.98 -27.00 1.45
C GLY A 330 -9.87 -26.69 0.24
N VAL A 331 -10.57 -25.55 0.25
CA VAL A 331 -11.43 -25.08 -0.84
C VAL A 331 -11.15 -23.64 -1.21
N PHE A 332 -11.56 -23.24 -2.40
CA PHE A 332 -11.52 -21.84 -2.82
C PHE A 332 -12.73 -21.08 -2.24
N THR A 333 -12.47 -20.16 -1.32
CA THR A 333 -13.50 -19.34 -0.68
C THR A 333 -13.41 -17.90 -1.14
N CYS A 334 -14.52 -17.34 -1.63
CA CYS A 334 -14.62 -15.97 -2.06
C CYS A 334 -15.41 -15.14 -1.02
N ILE A 335 -14.83 -14.03 -0.58
CA ILE A 335 -15.51 -13.05 0.29
C ILE A 335 -16.00 -11.90 -0.58
N THR A 336 -17.32 -11.79 -0.71
CA THR A 336 -17.97 -10.81 -1.58
C THR A 336 -18.93 -9.89 -0.81
N GLY A 337 -19.38 -8.84 -1.47
CA GLY A 337 -20.32 -7.85 -0.93
C GLY A 337 -20.02 -6.44 -1.43
N VAL A 338 -20.93 -5.50 -1.19
CA VAL A 338 -20.81 -4.11 -1.63
C VAL A 338 -19.58 -3.41 -1.07
N SER A 339 -19.11 -2.33 -1.72
CA SER A 339 -18.03 -1.50 -1.23
C SER A 339 -18.35 -0.99 0.19
N GLY A 340 -17.36 -1.01 1.09
CA GLY A 340 -17.55 -0.61 2.49
C GLY A 340 -18.33 -1.60 3.37
N SER A 341 -18.69 -2.81 2.90
CA SER A 341 -19.45 -3.80 3.70
C SER A 341 -18.66 -4.45 4.85
N GLY A 342 -17.34 -4.27 4.91
CA GLY A 342 -16.50 -4.84 5.97
C GLY A 342 -15.65 -6.04 5.54
N LYS A 343 -15.56 -6.38 4.25
CA LYS A 343 -14.74 -7.49 3.74
C LYS A 343 -13.28 -7.38 4.20
N SER A 344 -12.67 -6.21 3.99
CA SER A 344 -11.28 -5.95 4.40
C SER A 344 -11.14 -5.91 5.93
N SER A 345 -12.15 -5.46 6.66
CA SER A 345 -12.16 -5.49 8.13
C SER A 345 -12.13 -6.92 8.64
N LEU A 346 -12.91 -7.83 8.04
CA LEU A 346 -12.94 -9.23 8.41
C LEU A 346 -11.65 -9.96 8.07
N ILE A 347 -11.16 -9.81 6.84
CA ILE A 347 -10.01 -10.58 6.35
C ILE A 347 -8.68 -9.91 6.70
N ASN A 348 -8.46 -8.66 6.22
CA ASN A 348 -7.14 -8.01 6.31
C ASN A 348 -6.87 -7.43 7.71
N GLN A 349 -7.92 -7.05 8.46
CA GLN A 349 -7.76 -6.39 9.76
C GLN A 349 -8.08 -7.31 10.95
N THR A 350 -8.80 -8.42 10.74
CA THR A 350 -9.10 -9.40 11.79
C THR A 350 -8.37 -10.72 11.57
N LEU A 351 -8.68 -11.45 10.50
CA LEU A 351 -8.13 -12.79 10.26
C LEU A 351 -6.62 -12.77 10.02
N LEU A 352 -6.16 -11.97 9.05
CA LEU A 352 -4.76 -11.97 8.61
C LEU A 352 -3.76 -11.63 9.72
N PRO A 353 -3.95 -10.58 10.56
CA PRO A 353 -2.99 -10.25 11.60
C PRO A 353 -2.92 -11.31 12.70
N ILE A 354 -4.05 -11.88 13.12
CA ILE A 354 -4.09 -12.94 14.15
C ILE A 354 -3.43 -14.22 13.61
N SER A 355 -3.78 -14.63 12.39
CA SER A 355 -3.17 -15.81 11.76
C SER A 355 -1.67 -15.62 11.54
N SER A 356 -1.23 -14.44 11.10
CA SER A 356 0.19 -14.13 10.96
C SER A 356 0.93 -14.12 12.29
N PHE A 357 0.30 -13.67 13.35
CA PHE A 357 0.86 -13.73 14.70
C PHE A 357 1.04 -15.18 15.17
N MET A 358 0.00 -16.02 15.03
CA MET A 358 -0.01 -17.39 15.52
C MET A 358 0.87 -18.32 14.66
N LEU A 359 0.75 -18.26 13.33
CA LEU A 359 1.41 -19.19 12.41
C LEU A 359 2.80 -18.70 11.97
N ASN A 360 2.91 -17.43 11.57
CA ASN A 360 4.17 -16.87 11.05
C ASN A 360 5.04 -16.24 12.14
N LYS A 361 4.62 -16.27 13.43
CA LYS A 361 5.32 -15.63 14.56
C LYS A 361 5.59 -14.13 14.34
N SER A 362 4.73 -13.49 13.56
CA SER A 362 4.78 -12.04 13.35
C SER A 362 4.34 -11.30 14.63
N LYS A 363 4.61 -9.99 14.71
CA LYS A 363 4.15 -9.19 15.87
C LYS A 363 2.75 -8.66 15.61
N LEU A 364 1.86 -8.79 16.58
CA LEU A 364 0.59 -8.10 16.57
C LEU A 364 0.84 -6.62 16.90
N SER A 365 0.45 -5.72 15.99
CA SER A 365 0.71 -4.28 16.12
C SER A 365 -0.33 -3.55 16.97
N LYS A 366 -1.54 -4.10 17.08
CA LYS A 366 -2.66 -3.56 17.87
C LYS A 366 -3.50 -4.69 18.42
N GLU A 367 -4.30 -4.40 19.43
CA GLU A 367 -5.38 -5.28 19.88
C GLU A 367 -6.45 -5.35 18.80
N ILE A 368 -6.88 -6.58 18.48
CA ILE A 368 -7.89 -6.83 17.44
C ILE A 368 -9.19 -7.22 18.14
N LYS A 369 -10.26 -6.55 17.77
CA LYS A 369 -11.59 -6.75 18.33
C LYS A 369 -12.23 -8.02 17.78
N CYS A 370 -11.81 -9.17 18.32
CA CYS A 370 -12.31 -10.49 17.99
C CYS A 370 -12.19 -11.38 19.23
N GLU A 371 -13.21 -12.15 19.54
CA GLU A 371 -13.17 -13.02 20.72
C GLU A 371 -12.13 -14.12 20.53
N LYS A 372 -12.16 -14.86 19.41
CA LYS A 372 -11.27 -15.98 19.13
C LYS A 372 -11.27 -16.34 17.65
N ILE A 373 -10.17 -16.95 17.19
CA ILE A 373 -10.09 -17.66 15.90
C ILE A 373 -9.74 -19.12 16.20
N GLU A 374 -10.56 -20.05 15.74
CA GLU A 374 -10.38 -21.49 15.88
C GLU A 374 -9.99 -22.12 14.54
N GLY A 375 -9.31 -23.29 14.58
CA GLY A 375 -8.92 -24.06 13.41
C GLY A 375 -7.63 -23.60 12.75
N LEU A 376 -6.85 -22.70 13.37
CA LEU A 376 -5.54 -22.29 12.88
C LEU A 376 -4.49 -23.40 12.97
N ASP A 377 -4.67 -24.37 13.84
CA ASP A 377 -3.82 -25.57 14.04
C ASP A 377 -3.83 -26.51 12.83
N HIS A 378 -4.80 -26.39 11.94
CA HIS A 378 -4.84 -27.11 10.67
C HIS A 378 -4.01 -26.42 9.56
N LEU A 379 -3.34 -25.30 9.85
CA LEU A 379 -2.61 -24.48 8.89
C LEU A 379 -1.14 -24.29 9.33
N ASP A 380 -0.22 -24.44 8.39
CA ASP A 380 1.22 -24.26 8.66
C ASP A 380 1.64 -22.79 8.67
N LYS A 381 1.10 -22.01 7.74
CA LYS A 381 1.42 -20.58 7.58
C LYS A 381 0.32 -19.83 6.82
N VAL A 382 0.33 -18.51 6.95
CA VAL A 382 -0.49 -17.61 6.13
C VAL A 382 0.39 -16.78 5.21
N ILE A 383 -0.01 -16.65 3.94
CA ILE A 383 0.65 -15.81 2.94
C ILE A 383 -0.35 -14.72 2.55
N ASN A 384 0.07 -13.46 2.67
CA ASN A 384 -0.70 -12.32 2.20
C ASN A 384 -0.18 -11.88 0.82
N ILE A 385 -1.10 -11.76 -0.14
CA ILE A 385 -0.85 -11.18 -1.45
C ILE A 385 -1.84 -10.03 -1.61
N ASP A 386 -1.31 -8.82 -1.68
CA ASP A 386 -2.09 -7.60 -1.81
C ASP A 386 -1.71 -6.81 -3.09
N GLN A 387 -2.38 -5.70 -3.31
CA GLN A 387 -2.13 -4.82 -4.46
C GLN A 387 -0.98 -3.83 -4.24
N SER A 388 -0.19 -4.00 -3.18
CA SER A 388 0.96 -3.12 -2.90
C SER A 388 2.01 -3.23 -4.00
N PRO A 389 2.64 -2.13 -4.40
CA PRO A 389 3.75 -2.17 -5.34
C PRO A 389 4.88 -3.06 -4.81
N ILE A 390 5.48 -3.86 -5.67
CA ILE A 390 6.64 -4.73 -5.33
C ILE A 390 7.89 -3.94 -4.93
N GLY A 391 7.88 -2.62 -5.08
CA GLY A 391 8.91 -1.68 -4.65
C GLY A 391 8.69 -0.31 -5.27
N ARG A 392 9.26 0.71 -4.64
CA ARG A 392 9.14 2.12 -5.07
C ARG A 392 10.44 2.69 -5.63
N THR A 393 11.45 1.86 -5.82
CA THR A 393 12.75 2.29 -6.34
C THR A 393 13.03 1.69 -7.71
N PRO A 394 13.83 2.33 -8.57
CA PRO A 394 14.24 1.78 -9.86
C PRO A 394 14.96 0.42 -9.76
N ARG A 395 15.44 0.05 -8.56
CA ARG A 395 16.11 -1.24 -8.28
C ARG A 395 15.13 -2.39 -8.06
N SER A 396 13.87 -2.07 -7.78
CA SER A 396 12.82 -3.08 -7.58
C SER A 396 12.33 -3.55 -8.95
N ASN A 397 12.47 -4.84 -9.21
CA ASN A 397 11.99 -5.46 -10.44
C ASN A 397 11.49 -6.90 -10.17
N PRO A 398 10.75 -7.51 -11.08
CA PRO A 398 10.21 -8.86 -10.90
C PRO A 398 11.26 -9.90 -10.54
N ALA A 399 12.45 -9.87 -11.16
CA ALA A 399 13.50 -10.86 -10.93
C ALA A 399 14.11 -10.77 -9.52
N THR A 400 14.24 -9.55 -8.96
CA THR A 400 14.69 -9.37 -7.57
C THR A 400 13.62 -9.77 -6.56
N TYR A 401 12.36 -9.47 -6.85
CA TYR A 401 11.24 -9.79 -5.98
C TYR A 401 10.99 -11.30 -5.88
N THR A 402 11.03 -12.01 -7.00
CA THR A 402 10.86 -13.48 -7.05
C THR A 402 12.09 -14.26 -6.58
N GLY A 403 13.22 -13.59 -6.33
CA GLY A 403 14.48 -14.26 -5.98
C GLY A 403 15.22 -14.87 -7.17
N LEU A 404 14.63 -14.87 -8.37
CA LEU A 404 15.21 -15.40 -9.61
C LEU A 404 16.59 -14.82 -9.90
N PHE A 405 16.77 -13.53 -9.58
CA PHE A 405 18.02 -12.82 -9.80
C PHE A 405 19.22 -13.43 -9.02
N SER A 406 18.98 -14.12 -7.90
CA SER A 406 20.03 -14.82 -7.16
C SER A 406 20.58 -15.98 -7.98
N HIS A 407 19.73 -16.81 -8.56
CA HIS A 407 20.12 -17.92 -9.41
C HIS A 407 20.83 -17.45 -10.69
N ILE A 408 20.37 -16.35 -11.30
CA ILE A 408 21.03 -15.73 -12.46
C ILE A 408 22.46 -15.29 -12.09
N ARG A 409 22.66 -14.67 -10.93
CA ARG A 409 23.99 -14.25 -10.47
C ARG A 409 24.91 -15.42 -10.19
N ASP A 410 24.38 -16.49 -9.60
CA ASP A 410 25.14 -17.72 -9.35
C ASP A 410 25.57 -18.34 -10.70
N LEU A 411 24.68 -18.42 -11.67
CA LEU A 411 25.00 -18.93 -13.00
C LEU A 411 26.08 -18.10 -13.72
N LEU A 412 25.91 -16.77 -13.75
CA LEU A 412 26.90 -15.86 -14.37
C LEU A 412 28.26 -15.94 -13.70
N SER A 413 28.32 -16.18 -12.37
CA SER A 413 29.59 -16.32 -11.65
C SER A 413 30.35 -17.62 -12.00
N GLN A 414 29.70 -18.57 -12.67
CA GLN A 414 30.27 -19.83 -13.11
C GLN A 414 30.78 -19.79 -14.55
N THR A 415 30.55 -18.71 -15.29
CA THR A 415 31.09 -18.53 -16.64
C THR A 415 32.62 -18.54 -16.63
N ILE A 416 33.23 -18.91 -17.77
CA ILE A 416 34.69 -19.01 -17.91
C ILE A 416 35.35 -17.67 -17.59
N GLU A 417 34.82 -16.57 -18.16
CA GLU A 417 35.33 -15.22 -17.93
C GLU A 417 35.19 -14.78 -16.47
N ALA A 418 34.05 -15.08 -15.83
CA ALA A 418 33.84 -14.73 -14.43
C ALA A 418 34.80 -15.47 -13.52
N ARG A 419 35.06 -16.76 -13.76
CA ARG A 419 35.98 -17.59 -13.00
C ARG A 419 37.42 -17.15 -13.19
N SER A 420 37.87 -16.87 -14.43
CA SER A 420 39.21 -16.37 -14.72
C SER A 420 39.52 -15.03 -14.07
N ARG A 421 38.52 -14.16 -13.95
CA ARG A 421 38.61 -12.85 -13.29
C ARG A 421 38.31 -12.89 -11.79
N GLY A 422 38.01 -14.06 -11.21
CA GLY A 422 37.69 -14.24 -9.78
C GLY A 422 36.37 -13.56 -9.35
N TYR A 423 35.42 -13.40 -10.28
CA TYR A 423 34.15 -12.75 -10.01
C TYR A 423 33.19 -13.67 -9.24
N LYS A 424 32.70 -13.20 -8.11
CA LYS A 424 31.71 -13.88 -7.27
C LYS A 424 30.30 -13.42 -7.62
N PRO A 425 29.22 -14.11 -7.21
CA PRO A 425 27.82 -13.71 -7.48
C PRO A 425 27.50 -12.25 -7.14
N GLY A 426 28.16 -11.67 -6.13
CA GLY A 426 28.01 -10.27 -5.76
C GLY A 426 28.42 -9.28 -6.85
N ARG A 427 29.34 -9.66 -7.76
CA ARG A 427 29.78 -8.85 -8.90
C ARG A 427 28.61 -8.59 -9.87
N PHE A 428 27.72 -9.55 -10.03
CA PHE A 428 26.54 -9.48 -10.90
C PHE A 428 25.31 -8.89 -10.19
N SER A 429 25.51 -8.15 -9.10
CA SER A 429 24.47 -7.40 -8.40
C SER A 429 24.58 -5.92 -8.67
N PHE A 430 23.53 -5.30 -9.23
CA PHE A 430 23.48 -3.84 -9.41
C PHE A 430 23.29 -3.08 -8.08
N ASN A 431 23.08 -3.78 -6.96
CA ASN A 431 22.97 -3.18 -5.63
C ASN A 431 24.30 -3.11 -4.87
N VAL A 432 25.32 -3.83 -5.35
CA VAL A 432 26.60 -3.97 -4.66
C VAL A 432 27.71 -3.28 -5.45
N LYS A 433 28.60 -2.56 -4.76
CA LYS A 433 29.77 -1.94 -5.37
C LYS A 433 30.67 -3.00 -6.03
N GLY A 434 31.33 -2.62 -7.11
CA GLY A 434 32.28 -3.44 -7.85
C GLY A 434 31.77 -3.88 -9.21
N GLY A 435 30.52 -4.33 -9.33
CA GLY A 435 29.94 -4.74 -10.61
C GLY A 435 28.92 -3.76 -11.19
N ARG A 436 28.33 -2.93 -10.36
CA ARG A 436 27.35 -1.92 -10.79
C ARG A 436 28.00 -0.73 -11.48
N CYS A 437 27.26 -0.04 -12.29
CA CYS A 437 27.62 1.28 -12.79
C CYS A 437 27.66 2.27 -11.62
N GLU A 438 28.82 2.89 -11.36
CA GLU A 438 28.93 3.83 -10.24
C GLU A 438 28.31 5.20 -10.55
N ALA A 439 28.17 5.60 -11.81
CA ALA A 439 27.54 6.87 -12.20
C ALA A 439 26.07 6.92 -11.78
N CYS A 440 25.29 5.86 -12.04
CA CYS A 440 23.90 5.74 -11.62
C CYS A 440 23.73 4.84 -10.37
N GLN A 441 24.83 4.39 -9.78
CA GLN A 441 24.84 3.49 -8.63
C GLN A 441 23.98 2.21 -8.79
N GLY A 442 23.80 1.76 -10.04
CA GLY A 442 23.00 0.59 -10.37
C GLY A 442 21.52 0.87 -10.65
N ASP A 443 21.07 2.10 -10.63
CA ASP A 443 19.68 2.47 -10.93
C ASP A 443 19.36 2.40 -12.44
N GLY A 444 20.40 2.52 -13.30
CA GLY A 444 20.23 2.59 -14.75
C GLY A 444 19.72 3.94 -15.25
N MET A 445 19.24 4.77 -14.34
CA MET A 445 18.72 6.11 -14.57
C MET A 445 19.36 7.10 -13.60
N ILE A 446 19.42 8.36 -13.98
CA ILE A 446 19.85 9.49 -13.14
C ILE A 446 18.60 10.29 -12.83
N LYS A 447 18.33 10.51 -11.54
CA LYS A 447 17.25 11.36 -11.07
C LYS A 447 17.68 12.82 -11.18
N VAL A 448 16.95 13.62 -11.92
CA VAL A 448 17.10 15.07 -11.97
C VAL A 448 16.00 15.67 -11.12
N GLU A 449 16.39 16.24 -9.98
CA GLU A 449 15.45 16.87 -9.05
C GLU A 449 15.05 18.24 -9.57
N MET A 450 13.76 18.45 -9.75
CA MET A 450 13.17 19.71 -10.15
C MET A 450 12.39 20.32 -9.00
N HIS A 451 12.90 21.39 -8.37
CA HIS A 451 12.34 21.97 -7.14
C HIS A 451 10.84 22.33 -7.19
N PHE A 452 10.26 22.56 -8.36
CA PHE A 452 8.86 22.97 -8.53
C PHE A 452 8.04 22.04 -9.46
N LEU A 453 8.68 21.03 -10.04
CA LEU A 453 8.06 20.07 -10.95
C LEU A 453 8.34 18.64 -10.47
N ALA A 454 7.63 17.66 -11.03
CA ALA A 454 7.92 16.26 -10.75
C ALA A 454 9.35 15.91 -11.19
N ASP A 455 10.05 15.10 -10.38
CA ASP A 455 11.40 14.63 -10.69
C ASP A 455 11.42 13.90 -12.04
N VAL A 456 12.42 14.19 -12.85
CA VAL A 456 12.63 13.55 -14.15
C VAL A 456 13.72 12.50 -14.03
N TYR A 457 13.45 11.31 -14.57
CA TYR A 457 14.42 10.22 -14.64
C TYR A 457 14.98 10.11 -16.05
N VAL A 458 16.28 10.36 -16.18
CA VAL A 458 17.00 10.30 -17.46
C VAL A 458 17.86 9.04 -17.50
N LYS A 459 17.93 8.39 -18.65
CA LYS A 459 18.77 7.22 -18.86
C LYS A 459 20.23 7.55 -18.57
N CYS A 460 20.93 6.69 -17.81
CA CYS A 460 22.32 6.91 -17.47
C CYS A 460 23.22 6.85 -18.74
N ASP A 461 23.95 7.91 -19.03
CA ASP A 461 24.80 8.03 -20.21
C ASP A 461 25.97 7.02 -20.22
N VAL A 462 26.47 6.64 -19.03
CA VAL A 462 27.60 5.72 -18.89
C VAL A 462 27.18 4.28 -19.17
N CYS A 463 26.13 3.79 -18.53
CA CYS A 463 25.74 2.39 -18.70
C CYS A 463 24.57 2.19 -19.68
N GLN A 464 24.05 3.25 -20.27
CA GLN A 464 22.92 3.21 -21.20
C GLN A 464 21.74 2.39 -20.68
N GLY A 465 21.43 2.54 -19.37
CA GLY A 465 20.35 1.82 -18.68
C GLY A 465 20.68 0.38 -18.29
N ARG A 466 21.86 -0.16 -18.62
CA ARG A 466 22.25 -1.56 -18.36
C ARG A 466 22.62 -1.84 -16.90
N ARG A 467 22.78 -0.80 -16.07
CA ARG A 467 23.00 -0.88 -14.60
C ARG A 467 24.38 -1.38 -14.14
N TYR A 468 25.15 -2.02 -15.01
CA TYR A 468 26.47 -2.59 -14.69
C TYR A 468 27.59 -1.80 -15.33
N ASN A 469 28.79 -1.95 -14.81
CA ASN A 469 29.99 -1.47 -15.46
C ASN A 469 30.37 -2.37 -16.65
N GLU A 470 31.21 -1.87 -17.54
CA GLU A 470 31.61 -2.54 -18.77
C GLU A 470 32.24 -3.90 -18.52
N GLN A 471 33.18 -3.99 -17.54
CA GLN A 471 33.84 -5.25 -17.18
C GLN A 471 32.85 -6.36 -16.71
N THR A 472 31.74 -6.01 -16.10
CA THR A 472 30.71 -6.99 -15.71
C THR A 472 29.85 -7.38 -16.91
N LEU A 473 29.62 -6.46 -17.84
CA LEU A 473 28.87 -6.70 -19.06
C LEU A 473 29.64 -7.57 -20.07
N ASP A 474 30.97 -7.63 -19.99
CA ASP A 474 31.80 -8.52 -20.79
C ASP A 474 31.64 -10.01 -20.46
N CYS A 475 31.13 -10.33 -19.27
CA CYS A 475 30.87 -11.71 -18.87
C CYS A 475 29.60 -12.23 -19.54
N LEU A 476 29.77 -12.87 -20.68
CA LEU A 476 28.68 -13.44 -21.46
C LEU A 476 28.47 -14.92 -21.10
N LEU A 477 27.22 -15.35 -21.10
CA LEU A 477 26.85 -16.76 -21.01
C LEU A 477 26.73 -17.30 -22.43
N TYR A 478 27.68 -18.11 -22.82
CA TYR A 478 27.61 -18.85 -24.09
C TYR A 478 26.91 -20.18 -23.85
N THR A 479 25.86 -20.44 -24.56
CA THR A 479 25.27 -21.77 -24.64
C THR A 479 25.87 -22.43 -25.90
N SER A 480 26.98 -23.14 -25.73
CA SER A 480 27.69 -23.82 -26.84
C SER A 480 26.80 -24.78 -27.62
N ASP A 481 25.76 -25.31 -26.99
CA ASP A 481 24.90 -26.33 -27.56
C ASP A 481 23.67 -25.79 -28.32
N ALA A 482 23.26 -24.54 -28.09
CA ALA A 482 22.13 -23.93 -28.77
C ALA A 482 22.45 -23.37 -30.16
N ALA A 483 23.74 -23.11 -30.44
CA ALA A 483 24.17 -22.69 -31.79
C ALA A 483 24.31 -23.85 -32.75
N ASP A 484 24.65 -25.06 -32.27
CA ASP A 484 24.82 -26.24 -33.08
C ASP A 484 23.50 -26.92 -33.51
N GLU A 485 22.39 -26.66 -32.79
CA GLU A 485 21.07 -27.20 -33.15
C GLU A 485 20.32 -26.38 -34.23
N THR A 486 20.77 -25.13 -34.49
CA THR A 486 20.16 -24.29 -35.54
C THR A 486 20.84 -24.43 -36.89
N GLU A 487 21.97 -25.14 -36.97
CA GLU A 487 22.65 -25.46 -38.23
C GLU A 487 22.56 -26.96 -38.64
N ARG A 488 21.72 -27.73 -37.95
CA ARG A 488 21.34 -29.10 -38.33
C ARG A 488 19.84 -29.15 -38.60
#